data_ef24d0e76e40591634b7495934c96005
#
_entry.id   ef24d0e76e40591634b7495934c96005
#
_cell.length_a   1.000
_cell.length_b   1.000
_cell.length_c   1.000
_cell.angle_alpha   90.00
_cell.angle_beta   90.00
_cell.angle_gamma   90.00
#
_symmetry.space_group_name_H-M   'P 1'
#
loop_
_entity.id
_entity.type
_entity.pdbx_description
1 polymer ?
#
loop_
_entity_poly.entity_id
_entity_poly.type
_entity_poly.pdbx_seq_one_letter_code
_entity_poly.pdbx_strand_id
1 'polypeptide(L)'
;MIPELDQLNGSNQTELEKNGEHFEFKAPVTEAVSIGDTIIVGFGDGKIRFFKPDHKPHDIQAHSGVILCMVRSENYILTGGDDGRFLQISIDGDIEEIANFGSRWVDSVAAYKGDRVCSSDNVVYIWSEKNEKKSFKHQSTISGLSFSPNGKHLAVSRYGGVTVWERKKNKWTSSNYAWKGSHGKVTFSPDGKYLVTSMQENQLHGWRLSDKGDLAMSGYPSKIKSFNWVGDTPYLVTSGASEAVCWPFDGKEGPMGRKPVCVASGGKQVATFVESLSEENAVFVGFRDGLVLLSEIDEKKNSITVRYPTGSEVSAIVVSESREDILIGDIKGNVLWSSIKPKKNVGKNV
;
A
#
# COMPACT_ATOMS: atom_id res chain seq x y z
N MET A 1 24.07 -11.87 16.21
CA MET A 1 25.26 -11.11 15.75
C MET A 1 25.10 -11.02 14.24
N ILE A 2 24.65 -9.87 13.76
CA ILE A 2 24.54 -9.59 12.31
C ILE A 2 25.98 -9.37 11.84
N PRO A 3 26.46 -10.03 10.77
CA PRO A 3 27.80 -9.77 10.26
C PRO A 3 27.93 -8.29 9.87
N GLU A 4 29.05 -7.68 10.22
CA GLU A 4 29.36 -6.30 9.84
C GLU A 4 29.30 -6.14 8.33
N LEU A 5 28.63 -5.08 7.87
CA LEU A 5 28.28 -4.76 6.48
C LEU A 5 29.51 -4.46 5.56
N ASP A 6 30.72 -4.59 6.04
CA ASP A 6 31.96 -4.17 5.30
C ASP A 6 32.61 -5.26 4.44
N GLN A 7 32.00 -6.44 4.25
CA GLN A 7 32.57 -7.52 3.42
C GLN A 7 31.66 -8.05 2.31
N LEU A 8 30.78 -7.22 1.73
CA LEU A 8 29.87 -7.63 0.64
C LEU A 8 30.39 -7.25 -0.74
N ASN A 9 31.59 -7.69 -1.08
CA ASN A 9 32.07 -7.80 -2.47
C ASN A 9 32.06 -9.28 -2.88
N GLY A 10 30.86 -9.81 -3.23
CA GLY A 10 30.69 -11.17 -3.75
C GLY A 10 29.26 -11.61 -3.59
N SER A 11 28.54 -11.67 -4.66
CA SER A 11 27.18 -12.19 -4.93
C SER A 11 26.48 -12.99 -3.81
N ASN A 12 26.20 -12.38 -2.67
CA ASN A 12 25.28 -12.94 -1.72
C ASN A 12 23.85 -12.70 -2.22
N GLN A 13 23.22 -13.73 -2.74
CA GLN A 13 21.82 -13.74 -3.13
C GLN A 13 21.08 -14.69 -2.21
N THR A 14 19.86 -14.33 -1.78
CA THR A 14 18.96 -15.25 -1.11
C THR A 14 18.50 -16.34 -2.09
N GLU A 15 17.92 -17.42 -1.58
CA GLU A 15 17.31 -18.43 -2.44
C GLU A 15 16.15 -17.85 -3.28
N LEU A 16 15.42 -16.87 -2.74
CA LEU A 16 14.36 -16.18 -3.45
C LEU A 16 14.92 -15.35 -4.63
N GLU A 17 16.04 -14.65 -4.44
CA GLU A 17 16.72 -13.90 -5.50
C GLU A 17 17.30 -14.83 -6.60
N LYS A 18 17.89 -15.97 -6.23
CA LYS A 18 18.45 -16.96 -7.17
C LYS A 18 17.38 -17.63 -8.02
N ASN A 19 16.23 -17.93 -7.43
CA ASN A 19 15.15 -18.66 -8.09
C ASN A 19 14.14 -17.73 -8.80
N GLY A 20 14.21 -16.42 -8.54
CA GLY A 20 13.32 -15.40 -9.09
C GLY A 20 13.74 -14.89 -10.46
N GLU A 21 12.81 -14.26 -11.13
CA GLU A 21 13.03 -13.53 -12.36
C GLU A 21 13.30 -12.05 -12.07
N HIS A 22 14.32 -11.49 -12.70
CA HIS A 22 14.76 -10.10 -12.54
C HIS A 22 14.45 -9.31 -13.80
N PHE A 23 13.81 -8.15 -13.64
CA PHE A 23 13.45 -7.24 -14.72
C PHE A 23 13.95 -5.83 -14.45
N GLU A 24 14.37 -5.12 -15.51
CA GLU A 24 14.75 -3.70 -15.48
C GLU A 24 13.88 -2.91 -16.46
N PHE A 25 12.86 -2.23 -15.97
CA PHE A 25 11.90 -1.50 -16.82
C PHE A 25 12.28 -0.03 -17.04
N LYS A 26 13.31 0.50 -16.38
CA LYS A 26 13.79 1.89 -16.49
C LYS A 26 12.73 2.97 -16.20
N ALA A 27 11.69 2.59 -15.53
CA ALA A 27 10.61 3.47 -15.05
C ALA A 27 10.27 3.09 -13.61
N PRO A 28 10.14 4.01 -12.66
CA PRO A 28 9.90 3.69 -11.26
C PRO A 28 8.63 2.86 -11.11
N VAL A 29 8.68 1.85 -10.23
CA VAL A 29 7.48 1.18 -9.75
C VAL A 29 6.74 2.16 -8.83
N THR A 30 5.49 2.47 -9.15
CA THR A 30 4.69 3.44 -8.37
C THR A 30 3.69 2.78 -7.45
N GLU A 31 3.03 1.73 -7.91
CA GLU A 31 2.03 0.97 -7.15
C GLU A 31 2.04 -0.49 -7.58
N ALA A 32 1.64 -1.40 -6.69
CA ALA A 32 1.43 -2.80 -7.03
C ALA A 32 0.29 -3.39 -6.20
N VAL A 33 -0.50 -4.28 -6.81
CA VAL A 33 -1.59 -5.02 -6.17
C VAL A 33 -1.66 -6.44 -6.72
N SER A 34 -2.38 -7.34 -6.05
CA SER A 34 -2.70 -8.67 -6.57
C SER A 34 -4.20 -8.87 -6.72
N ILE A 35 -4.61 -9.61 -7.73
CA ILE A 35 -5.97 -10.14 -7.92
C ILE A 35 -5.80 -11.63 -8.25
N GLY A 36 -6.21 -12.49 -7.33
CA GLY A 36 -5.86 -13.92 -7.39
C GLY A 36 -4.33 -14.08 -7.41
N ASP A 37 -3.84 -14.84 -8.38
CA ASP A 37 -2.40 -15.07 -8.56
C ASP A 37 -1.74 -14.09 -9.55
N THR A 38 -2.50 -13.16 -10.11
CA THR A 38 -1.95 -12.14 -10.99
C THR A 38 -1.50 -10.94 -10.17
N ILE A 39 -0.20 -10.61 -10.24
CA ILE A 39 0.36 -9.39 -9.68
C ILE A 39 0.36 -8.31 -10.75
N ILE A 40 -0.21 -7.15 -10.43
CA ILE A 40 -0.42 -6.04 -11.34
C ILE A 40 0.38 -4.84 -10.81
N VAL A 41 1.25 -4.30 -11.65
CA VAL A 41 2.23 -3.27 -11.26
C VAL A 41 2.08 -2.04 -12.13
N GLY A 42 1.93 -0.88 -11.50
CA GLY A 42 1.90 0.43 -12.14
C GLY A 42 3.28 1.09 -12.14
N PHE A 43 3.60 1.78 -13.23
CA PHE A 43 4.89 2.40 -13.43
C PHE A 43 4.80 3.89 -13.77
N GLY A 44 5.93 4.58 -13.57
CA GLY A 44 6.08 6.00 -13.90
C GLY A 44 6.08 6.32 -15.40
N ASP A 45 6.14 5.31 -16.27
CA ASP A 45 5.98 5.44 -17.72
C ASP A 45 4.50 5.31 -18.19
N GLY A 46 3.57 5.23 -17.24
CA GLY A 46 2.13 5.07 -17.51
C GLY A 46 1.72 3.66 -17.91
N LYS A 47 2.64 2.70 -17.90
CA LYS A 47 2.32 1.31 -18.20
C LYS A 47 1.86 0.56 -16.96
N ILE A 48 0.94 -0.36 -17.19
CA ILE A 48 0.58 -1.44 -16.27
C ILE A 48 1.23 -2.71 -16.79
N ARG A 49 1.88 -3.47 -15.89
CA ARG A 49 2.49 -4.75 -16.20
C ARG A 49 1.89 -5.85 -15.35
N PHE A 50 1.54 -6.96 -16.00
CA PHE A 50 0.88 -8.11 -15.38
C PHE A 50 1.88 -9.26 -15.27
N PHE A 51 2.01 -9.79 -14.07
CA PHE A 51 2.86 -10.94 -13.74
C PHE A 51 1.92 -12.08 -13.30
N LYS A 52 1.87 -13.13 -14.11
CA LYS A 52 1.01 -14.30 -13.87
C LYS A 52 1.87 -15.56 -13.91
N PRO A 53 1.76 -16.48 -12.93
CA PRO A 53 2.50 -17.75 -12.93
C PRO A 53 2.42 -18.45 -14.29
N ASP A 54 3.52 -19.08 -14.71
CA ASP A 54 3.66 -19.81 -15.97
C ASP A 54 3.45 -18.99 -17.27
N HIS A 55 3.38 -17.66 -17.14
CA HIS A 55 3.25 -16.75 -18.29
C HIS A 55 4.36 -15.70 -18.29
N LYS A 56 4.77 -15.27 -19.47
CA LYS A 56 5.65 -14.09 -19.58
C LYS A 56 4.87 -12.85 -19.18
N PRO A 57 5.47 -11.93 -18.43
CA PRO A 57 4.86 -10.65 -18.14
C PRO A 57 4.47 -9.91 -19.44
N HIS A 58 3.29 -9.30 -19.43
CA HIS A 58 2.85 -8.45 -20.54
C HIS A 58 2.51 -7.06 -20.01
N ASP A 59 2.55 -6.06 -20.88
CA ASP A 59 2.28 -4.67 -20.53
C ASP A 59 1.22 -4.05 -21.43
N ILE A 60 0.52 -3.06 -20.86
CA ILE A 60 -0.39 -2.19 -21.58
C ILE A 60 -0.04 -0.73 -21.29
N GLN A 61 -0.24 0.17 -22.27
CA GLN A 61 -0.14 1.61 -22.04
C GLN A 61 -1.48 2.11 -21.51
N ALA A 62 -1.59 2.32 -20.20
CA ALA A 62 -2.81 2.76 -19.54
C ALA A 62 -2.90 4.30 -19.52
N HIS A 63 -1.87 4.99 -19.09
CA HIS A 63 -1.79 6.43 -18.96
C HIS A 63 -0.74 7.02 -19.88
N SER A 64 -0.90 8.29 -20.29
CA SER A 64 0.13 9.00 -21.07
C SER A 64 1.21 9.66 -20.19
N GLY A 65 1.04 9.62 -18.88
CA GLY A 65 1.95 10.10 -17.85
C GLY A 65 2.13 9.10 -16.72
N VAL A 66 2.48 9.57 -15.54
CA VAL A 66 2.75 8.74 -14.36
C VAL A 66 1.46 8.17 -13.77
N ILE A 67 1.45 6.89 -13.43
CA ILE A 67 0.41 6.29 -12.59
C ILE A 67 0.65 6.74 -11.16
N LEU A 68 -0.25 7.56 -10.62
CA LEU A 68 -0.12 8.18 -9.30
C LEU A 68 -0.74 7.34 -8.18
N CYS A 69 -1.77 6.57 -8.51
CA CYS A 69 -2.47 5.73 -7.56
C CYS A 69 -3.13 4.54 -8.25
N MET A 70 -3.24 3.44 -7.51
CA MET A 70 -3.89 2.22 -7.94
C MET A 70 -4.55 1.53 -6.76
N VAL A 71 -5.74 0.97 -6.96
CA VAL A 71 -6.42 0.11 -5.99
C VAL A 71 -7.05 -1.06 -6.70
N ARG A 72 -7.03 -2.22 -6.05
CA ARG A 72 -7.78 -3.38 -6.53
C ARG A 72 -9.26 -3.29 -6.18
N SER A 73 -10.08 -3.87 -7.02
CA SER A 73 -11.45 -4.28 -6.75
C SER A 73 -11.57 -5.80 -6.94
N GLU A 74 -12.78 -6.35 -7.05
CA GLU A 74 -12.97 -7.81 -7.15
C GLU A 74 -12.24 -8.41 -8.36
N ASN A 75 -12.49 -7.89 -9.58
CA ASN A 75 -11.96 -8.43 -10.84
C ASN A 75 -11.26 -7.39 -11.72
N TYR A 76 -10.98 -6.21 -11.18
CA TYR A 76 -10.35 -5.12 -11.90
C TYR A 76 -9.54 -4.23 -10.96
N ILE A 77 -8.71 -3.41 -11.52
CA ILE A 77 -8.03 -2.32 -10.82
C ILE A 77 -8.63 -0.98 -11.24
N LEU A 78 -8.57 -0.01 -10.31
CA LEU A 78 -8.79 1.40 -10.61
C LEU A 78 -7.46 2.12 -10.56
N THR A 79 -7.20 2.98 -11.54
CA THR A 79 -5.96 3.77 -11.59
C THR A 79 -6.26 5.24 -11.83
N GLY A 80 -5.40 6.08 -11.28
CA GLY A 80 -5.36 7.51 -11.55
C GLY A 80 -3.97 7.95 -11.98
N GLY A 81 -3.89 8.93 -12.86
CA GLY A 81 -2.64 9.45 -13.41
C GLY A 81 -2.55 10.96 -13.38
N ASP A 82 -1.34 11.48 -13.64
CA ASP A 82 -1.08 12.92 -13.84
C ASP A 82 -1.61 13.44 -15.18
N ASP A 83 -2.02 12.53 -16.07
CA ASP A 83 -2.75 12.85 -17.31
C ASP A 83 -4.24 13.16 -17.08
N GLY A 84 -4.70 13.13 -15.83
CA GLY A 84 -6.08 13.43 -15.44
C GLY A 84 -7.10 12.35 -15.73
N ARG A 85 -6.66 11.16 -16.14
CA ARG A 85 -7.56 10.05 -16.43
C ARG A 85 -7.83 9.21 -15.19
N PHE A 86 -9.07 8.77 -15.04
CA PHE A 86 -9.52 7.77 -14.09
C PHE A 86 -9.99 6.54 -14.85
N LEU A 87 -9.27 5.44 -14.69
CA LEU A 87 -9.45 4.23 -15.48
C LEU A 87 -9.87 3.05 -14.62
N GLN A 88 -10.67 2.16 -15.20
CA GLN A 88 -10.89 0.79 -14.76
C GLN A 88 -10.19 -0.14 -15.75
N ILE A 89 -9.41 -1.08 -15.23
CA ILE A 89 -8.63 -2.01 -16.06
C ILE A 89 -8.89 -3.44 -15.59
N SER A 90 -9.32 -4.31 -16.49
CA SER A 90 -9.55 -5.72 -16.21
C SER A 90 -8.24 -6.48 -15.99
N ILE A 91 -8.31 -7.68 -15.40
CA ILE A 91 -7.15 -8.58 -15.28
C ILE A 91 -6.59 -9.05 -16.64
N ASP A 92 -7.36 -8.92 -17.70
CA ASP A 92 -6.98 -9.26 -19.07
C ASP A 92 -6.41 -8.04 -19.81
N GLY A 93 -6.39 -6.86 -19.18
CA GLY A 93 -5.81 -5.64 -19.72
C GLY A 93 -6.78 -4.73 -20.49
N ASP A 94 -8.10 -5.02 -20.48
CA ASP A 94 -9.09 -4.14 -21.08
C ASP A 94 -9.24 -2.85 -20.30
N ILE A 95 -9.19 -1.71 -20.98
CA ILE A 95 -9.23 -0.37 -20.37
C ILE A 95 -10.60 0.28 -20.62
N GLU A 96 -11.27 0.69 -19.54
CA GLU A 96 -12.44 1.57 -19.55
C GLU A 96 -12.07 2.92 -18.95
N GLU A 97 -12.22 4.03 -19.70
CA GLU A 97 -12.09 5.37 -19.15
C GLU A 97 -13.39 5.78 -18.44
N ILE A 98 -13.35 5.85 -17.09
CA ILE A 98 -14.49 6.26 -16.27
C ILE A 98 -14.67 7.78 -16.31
N ALA A 99 -13.55 8.51 -16.26
CA ALA A 99 -13.54 9.97 -16.32
C ALA A 99 -12.19 10.53 -16.79
N ASN A 100 -12.24 11.75 -17.32
CA ASN A 100 -11.08 12.53 -17.72
C ASN A 100 -11.23 13.96 -17.20
N PHE A 101 -10.25 14.43 -16.43
CA PHE A 101 -10.22 15.75 -15.79
C PHE A 101 -9.26 16.73 -16.48
N GLY A 102 -8.75 16.36 -17.65
CA GLY A 102 -7.78 17.14 -18.42
C GLY A 102 -6.41 17.20 -17.69
N SER A 103 -5.90 18.40 -17.45
CA SER A 103 -4.61 18.59 -16.77
C SER A 103 -4.64 18.45 -15.24
N ARG A 104 -5.78 18.15 -14.66
CA ARG A 104 -5.91 17.97 -13.19
C ARG A 104 -5.66 16.51 -12.83
N TRP A 105 -4.70 16.28 -11.98
CA TRP A 105 -4.30 14.94 -11.56
C TRP A 105 -5.43 14.16 -10.88
N VAL A 106 -5.39 12.84 -11.06
CA VAL A 106 -6.15 11.89 -10.28
C VAL A 106 -5.15 11.16 -9.38
N ASP A 107 -5.00 11.63 -8.14
CA ASP A 107 -3.95 11.22 -7.21
C ASP A 107 -4.44 10.33 -6.05
N SER A 108 -5.73 10.07 -5.99
CA SER A 108 -6.30 9.15 -5.01
C SER A 108 -7.50 8.41 -5.60
N VAL A 109 -7.53 7.10 -5.39
CA VAL A 109 -8.62 6.21 -5.81
C VAL A 109 -9.04 5.31 -4.65
N ALA A 110 -10.31 4.87 -4.66
CA ALA A 110 -10.83 3.87 -3.74
C ALA A 110 -11.93 3.05 -4.41
N ALA A 111 -12.07 1.79 -3.98
CA ALA A 111 -13.09 0.88 -4.49
C ALA A 111 -13.81 0.16 -3.35
N TYR A 112 -15.08 -0.14 -3.52
CA TYR A 112 -15.84 -1.03 -2.64
C TYR A 112 -17.06 -1.60 -3.35
N LYS A 113 -17.10 -2.92 -3.60
CA LYS A 113 -18.25 -3.66 -4.20
C LYS A 113 -18.90 -2.94 -5.38
N GLY A 114 -18.13 -2.66 -6.44
CA GLY A 114 -18.60 -1.97 -7.63
C GLY A 114 -18.69 -0.43 -7.51
N ASP A 115 -18.59 0.16 -6.32
CA ASP A 115 -18.38 1.60 -6.18
C ASP A 115 -16.96 1.97 -6.58
N ARG A 116 -16.81 2.96 -7.44
CA ARG A 116 -15.55 3.47 -7.99
C ARG A 116 -15.39 4.92 -7.60
N VAL A 117 -14.30 5.25 -6.95
CA VAL A 117 -14.08 6.59 -6.38
C VAL A 117 -12.72 7.11 -6.79
N CYS A 118 -12.67 8.38 -7.19
CA CYS A 118 -11.42 9.11 -7.35
C CYS A 118 -11.51 10.52 -6.77
N SER A 119 -10.36 11.14 -6.56
CA SER A 119 -10.25 12.58 -6.32
C SER A 119 -9.53 13.28 -7.46
N SER A 120 -9.93 14.53 -7.70
CA SER A 120 -9.18 15.48 -8.53
C SER A 120 -9.26 16.84 -7.87
N ASP A 121 -8.13 17.44 -7.55
CA ASP A 121 -8.01 18.62 -6.70
C ASP A 121 -8.72 18.45 -5.35
N ASN A 122 -9.73 19.27 -5.10
CA ASN A 122 -10.52 19.28 -3.87
C ASN A 122 -11.91 18.63 -4.02
N VAL A 123 -12.11 17.83 -5.05
CA VAL A 123 -13.41 17.19 -5.31
C VAL A 123 -13.25 15.66 -5.33
N VAL A 124 -14.07 14.96 -4.55
CA VAL A 124 -14.28 13.51 -4.66
C VAL A 124 -15.39 13.24 -5.64
N TYR A 125 -15.19 12.27 -6.50
CA TYR A 125 -16.20 11.77 -7.44
C TYR A 125 -16.44 10.29 -7.15
N ILE A 126 -17.73 9.90 -7.09
CA ILE A 126 -18.17 8.53 -6.81
C ILE A 126 -19.09 8.09 -7.95
N TRP A 127 -18.79 6.94 -8.53
CA TRP A 127 -19.69 6.19 -9.40
C TRP A 127 -20.15 4.94 -8.67
N SER A 128 -21.46 4.80 -8.51
CA SER A 128 -22.03 3.58 -7.97
C SER A 128 -21.96 2.43 -8.98
N GLU A 129 -22.19 1.20 -8.55
CA GLU A 129 -22.34 0.03 -9.42
C GLU A 129 -23.33 0.28 -10.57
N LYS A 130 -24.37 1.11 -10.34
CA LYS A 130 -25.35 1.51 -11.36
C LYS A 130 -24.92 2.71 -12.20
N ASN A 131 -23.65 3.10 -12.15
CA ASN A 131 -23.10 4.28 -12.83
C ASN A 131 -23.74 5.63 -12.42
N GLU A 132 -24.43 5.70 -11.29
CA GLU A 132 -24.88 6.97 -10.76
C GLU A 132 -23.69 7.76 -10.21
N LYS A 133 -23.46 8.96 -10.75
CA LYS A 133 -22.36 9.84 -10.35
C LYS A 133 -22.78 10.79 -9.23
N LYS A 134 -21.93 10.91 -8.21
CA LYS A 134 -22.00 11.94 -7.17
C LYS A 134 -20.66 12.61 -7.00
N SER A 135 -20.66 13.86 -6.51
CA SER A 135 -19.41 14.56 -6.21
C SER A 135 -19.54 15.35 -4.91
N PHE A 136 -18.42 15.47 -4.20
CA PHE A 136 -18.32 16.20 -2.95
C PHE A 136 -17.11 17.13 -2.99
N LYS A 137 -17.37 18.44 -2.85
CA LYS A 137 -16.32 19.46 -2.80
C LYS A 137 -15.84 19.64 -1.36
N HIS A 138 -14.52 19.75 -1.20
CA HIS A 138 -13.83 19.96 0.07
C HIS A 138 -13.14 21.33 0.10
N GLN A 139 -12.65 21.73 1.27
CA GLN A 139 -12.01 23.04 1.48
C GLN A 139 -10.59 23.12 0.92
N SER A 140 -9.89 21.97 0.83
CA SER A 140 -8.53 21.87 0.31
C SER A 140 -8.36 20.61 -0.52
N THR A 141 -7.24 20.53 -1.25
CA THR A 141 -6.84 19.34 -2.04
C THR A 141 -6.91 18.08 -1.20
N ILE A 142 -7.41 17.02 -1.81
CA ILE A 142 -7.57 15.70 -1.21
C ILE A 142 -6.25 14.95 -1.34
N SER A 143 -5.87 14.21 -0.30
CA SER A 143 -4.60 13.49 -0.25
C SER A 143 -4.76 11.99 -0.02
N GLY A 144 -5.97 11.52 0.26
CA GLY A 144 -6.24 10.10 0.45
C GLY A 144 -7.71 9.79 0.54
N LEU A 145 -8.06 8.59 0.09
CA LEU A 145 -9.41 8.03 0.09
C LEU A 145 -9.39 6.63 0.67
N SER A 146 -10.36 6.27 1.50
CA SER A 146 -10.51 4.90 2.00
C SER A 146 -11.97 4.61 2.34
N PHE A 147 -12.47 3.44 1.92
CA PHE A 147 -13.72 2.93 2.43
C PHE A 147 -13.53 2.23 3.78
N SER A 148 -14.53 2.31 4.64
CA SER A 148 -14.61 1.46 5.83
C SER A 148 -14.81 -0.02 5.43
N PRO A 149 -14.43 -1.00 6.27
CA PRO A 149 -14.53 -2.43 5.96
C PRO A 149 -15.94 -2.88 5.55
N ASN A 150 -16.98 -2.20 6.03
CA ASN A 150 -18.39 -2.48 5.67
C ASN A 150 -18.93 -1.61 4.52
N GLY A 151 -18.09 -0.74 3.91
CA GLY A 151 -18.45 0.15 2.81
C GLY A 151 -19.44 1.28 3.13
N LYS A 152 -19.85 1.42 4.39
CA LYS A 152 -20.82 2.45 4.78
C LYS A 152 -20.20 3.85 4.86
N HIS A 153 -18.89 3.92 5.08
CA HIS A 153 -18.17 5.18 5.23
C HIS A 153 -17.08 5.31 4.16
N LEU A 154 -16.89 6.52 3.66
CA LEU A 154 -15.76 6.94 2.85
C LEU A 154 -15.02 8.04 3.59
N ALA A 155 -13.78 7.77 3.96
CA ALA A 155 -12.87 8.76 4.54
C ALA A 155 -12.13 9.52 3.44
N VAL A 156 -12.04 10.84 3.61
CA VAL A 156 -11.39 11.77 2.70
C VAL A 156 -10.41 12.62 3.51
N SER A 157 -9.12 12.34 3.40
CA SER A 157 -8.08 13.11 4.08
C SER A 157 -7.67 14.34 3.27
N ARG A 158 -7.33 15.40 3.99
CA ARG A 158 -6.93 16.70 3.42
C ARG A 158 -6.18 17.53 4.45
N TYR A 159 -5.73 18.71 4.09
CA TYR A 159 -5.23 19.66 5.09
C TYR A 159 -6.34 19.98 6.12
N GLY A 160 -5.99 19.90 7.39
CA GLY A 160 -6.88 20.21 8.52
C GLY A 160 -7.73 19.03 9.00
N GLY A 161 -7.49 17.79 8.52
CA GLY A 161 -8.15 16.58 9.03
C GLY A 161 -8.80 15.71 7.98
N VAL A 162 -9.82 14.96 8.40
CA VAL A 162 -10.56 14.01 7.57
C VAL A 162 -12.03 14.33 7.57
N THR A 163 -12.67 14.27 6.41
CA THR A 163 -14.13 14.23 6.28
C THR A 163 -14.55 12.80 6.07
N VAL A 164 -15.42 12.28 6.93
CA VAL A 164 -16.03 10.94 6.78
C VAL A 164 -17.43 11.11 6.23
N TRP A 165 -17.65 10.59 5.03
CA TRP A 165 -18.96 10.52 4.39
C TRP A 165 -19.63 9.21 4.74
N GLU A 166 -20.85 9.28 5.31
CA GLU A 166 -21.67 8.12 5.64
C GLU A 166 -22.80 7.95 4.63
N ARG A 167 -22.92 6.73 4.07
CA ARG A 167 -24.02 6.36 3.18
C ARG A 167 -25.21 5.88 3.97
N LYS A 168 -26.34 6.61 3.89
CA LYS A 168 -27.65 6.23 4.47
C LYS A 168 -28.68 6.09 3.38
N LYS A 169 -28.99 4.85 2.96
CA LYS A 169 -29.84 4.58 1.79
C LYS A 169 -29.29 5.32 0.56
N ASN A 170 -30.01 6.33 0.04
CA ASN A 170 -29.61 7.10 -1.14
C ASN A 170 -28.99 8.47 -0.81
N LYS A 171 -28.75 8.75 0.47
CA LYS A 171 -28.18 10.04 0.92
C LYS A 171 -26.80 9.83 1.53
N TRP A 172 -25.93 10.82 1.32
CA TRP A 172 -24.65 10.90 1.98
C TRP A 172 -24.68 12.06 2.99
N THR A 173 -24.19 11.80 4.19
CA THR A 173 -24.01 12.78 5.24
C THR A 173 -22.53 12.79 5.64
N SER A 174 -21.99 13.94 6.05
CA SER A 174 -20.58 14.05 6.41
C SER A 174 -20.39 14.41 7.87
N SER A 175 -19.30 13.91 8.43
CA SER A 175 -18.75 14.30 9.74
C SER A 175 -17.30 14.71 9.57
N ASN A 176 -16.87 15.77 10.25
CA ASN A 176 -15.49 16.21 10.24
C ASN A 176 -14.73 15.71 11.47
N TYR A 177 -13.52 15.22 11.22
CA TYR A 177 -12.51 14.85 12.17
C TYR A 177 -11.34 15.81 11.98
N ALA A 178 -11.35 16.91 12.76
CA ALA A 178 -10.43 18.01 12.59
C ALA A 178 -9.12 17.77 13.35
N TRP A 179 -8.01 18.00 12.67
CA TRP A 179 -6.69 18.05 13.28
C TRP A 179 -5.76 18.89 12.42
N LYS A 180 -4.95 19.76 13.06
CA LYS A 180 -4.05 20.68 12.37
C LYS A 180 -2.93 19.91 11.65
N GLY A 181 -2.66 20.24 10.41
CA GLY A 181 -1.58 19.69 9.60
C GLY A 181 -2.06 19.10 8.29
N SER A 182 -1.14 18.57 7.49
CA SER A 182 -1.41 17.97 6.19
C SER A 182 -1.55 16.46 6.35
N HIS A 183 -2.77 15.94 6.19
CA HIS A 183 -3.08 14.53 6.24
C HIS A 183 -2.92 13.88 4.86
N GLY A 184 -2.15 12.80 4.79
CA GLY A 184 -1.87 12.02 3.58
C GLY A 184 -2.77 10.79 3.43
N LYS A 185 -2.17 9.60 3.24
CA LYS A 185 -2.90 8.32 3.17
C LYS A 185 -3.80 8.15 4.40
N VAL A 186 -4.97 7.56 4.20
CA VAL A 186 -5.97 7.31 5.25
C VAL A 186 -6.43 5.86 5.23
N THR A 187 -6.72 5.28 6.40
CA THR A 187 -7.23 3.92 6.53
C THR A 187 -8.17 3.80 7.72
N PHE A 188 -9.15 2.90 7.61
CA PHE A 188 -9.91 2.43 8.76
C PHE A 188 -9.25 1.19 9.36
N SER A 189 -9.38 0.97 10.67
CA SER A 189 -9.03 -0.32 11.26
C SER A 189 -9.93 -1.44 10.72
N PRO A 190 -9.45 -2.71 10.69
CA PRO A 190 -10.25 -3.84 10.18
C PRO A 190 -11.60 -4.03 10.87
N ASP A 191 -11.69 -3.69 12.15
CA ASP A 191 -12.93 -3.72 12.93
C ASP A 191 -13.81 -2.45 12.75
N GLY A 192 -13.34 -1.47 12.00
CA GLY A 192 -14.01 -0.21 11.69
C GLY A 192 -14.17 0.74 12.88
N LYS A 193 -13.43 0.56 13.98
CA LYS A 193 -13.52 1.41 15.17
C LYS A 193 -12.63 2.65 15.13
N TYR A 194 -11.54 2.57 14.34
CA TYR A 194 -10.53 3.61 14.29
C TYR A 194 -10.31 4.09 12.86
N LEU A 195 -9.92 5.34 12.74
CA LEU A 195 -9.51 6.00 11.51
C LEU A 195 -8.11 6.56 11.72
N VAL A 196 -7.16 6.27 10.81
CA VAL A 196 -5.77 6.71 10.94
C VAL A 196 -5.28 7.34 9.65
N THR A 197 -4.47 8.39 9.76
CA THR A 197 -3.82 9.06 8.63
C THR A 197 -2.32 9.19 8.85
N SER A 198 -1.55 9.11 7.77
CA SER A 198 -0.19 9.64 7.76
C SER A 198 -0.20 11.16 7.66
N MET A 199 0.81 11.81 8.22
CA MET A 199 0.97 13.26 8.17
C MET A 199 2.32 13.67 7.58
N GLN A 200 2.37 14.87 7.04
CA GLN A 200 3.61 15.48 6.51
C GLN A 200 4.65 15.67 7.63
N GLU A 201 4.20 15.83 8.85
CA GLU A 201 4.99 16.10 10.06
C GLU A 201 5.65 14.84 10.65
N ASN A 202 5.90 13.80 9.85
CA ASN A 202 6.51 12.53 10.25
C ASN A 202 5.81 11.89 11.46
N GLN A 203 4.51 11.83 11.43
CA GLN A 203 3.69 11.19 12.47
C GLN A 203 2.42 10.60 11.85
N LEU A 204 1.73 9.79 12.64
CA LEU A 204 0.35 9.38 12.38
C LEU A 204 -0.58 10.15 13.32
N HIS A 205 -1.74 10.48 12.81
CA HIS A 205 -2.86 10.92 13.64
C HIS A 205 -4.08 10.06 13.34
N GLY A 206 -4.88 9.78 14.36
CA GLY A 206 -6.08 8.99 14.18
C GLY A 206 -7.19 9.41 15.12
N TRP A 207 -8.33 8.78 14.97
CA TRP A 207 -9.51 9.01 15.80
C TRP A 207 -10.21 7.70 16.11
N ARG A 208 -10.70 7.59 17.34
CA ARG A 208 -11.69 6.60 17.69
C ARG A 208 -13.06 7.10 17.19
N LEU A 209 -13.74 6.31 16.36
CA LEU A 209 -14.94 6.78 15.65
C LEU A 209 -16.16 6.95 16.56
N SER A 210 -16.22 6.26 17.71
CA SER A 210 -17.35 6.30 18.62
C SER A 210 -17.56 7.65 19.32
N ASP A 211 -16.47 8.35 19.61
CA ASP A 211 -16.47 9.60 20.41
C ASP A 211 -15.54 10.67 19.88
N LYS A 212 -14.88 10.39 18.75
CA LYS A 212 -13.84 11.24 18.10
C LYS A 212 -12.62 11.47 18.99
N GLY A 213 -12.32 10.55 19.90
CA GLY A 213 -11.10 10.61 20.71
C GLY A 213 -9.84 10.55 19.87
N ASP A 214 -8.90 11.45 20.11
CA ASP A 214 -7.67 11.61 19.35
C ASP A 214 -6.64 10.51 19.66
N LEU A 215 -5.93 10.08 18.63
CA LEU A 215 -4.83 9.12 18.71
C LEU A 215 -3.60 9.75 18.07
N ALA A 216 -2.55 9.98 18.84
CA ALA A 216 -1.28 10.56 18.36
C ALA A 216 -0.16 9.51 18.42
N MET A 217 0.43 9.22 17.28
CA MET A 217 1.53 8.26 17.13
C MET A 217 2.71 8.98 16.48
N SER A 218 3.72 9.33 17.26
CA SER A 218 4.84 10.18 16.85
C SER A 218 6.20 9.51 17.12
N GLY A 219 7.28 10.21 16.81
CA GLY A 219 8.65 9.73 17.04
C GLY A 219 9.32 9.17 15.79
N TYR A 220 8.74 9.37 14.61
CA TYR A 220 9.34 8.92 13.36
C TYR A 220 10.43 9.89 12.87
N PRO A 221 11.61 9.37 12.50
CA PRO A 221 12.68 10.19 11.94
C PRO A 221 12.44 10.60 10.49
N SER A 222 11.48 9.97 9.80
CA SER A 222 11.17 10.22 8.39
C SER A 222 9.67 10.11 8.13
N LYS A 223 9.23 10.58 6.94
CA LYS A 223 7.85 10.49 6.49
C LYS A 223 7.41 9.02 6.39
N ILE A 224 6.20 8.74 6.89
CA ILE A 224 5.56 7.42 6.77
C ILE A 224 4.98 7.34 5.35
N LYS A 225 5.60 6.53 4.50
CA LYS A 225 5.20 6.34 3.09
C LYS A 225 4.20 5.20 2.92
N SER A 226 4.32 4.16 3.76
CA SER A 226 3.52 2.95 3.70
C SER A 226 3.07 2.53 5.10
N PHE A 227 1.85 2.03 5.20
CA PHE A 227 1.32 1.37 6.38
C PHE A 227 0.28 0.33 5.97
N ASN A 228 0.15 -0.73 6.77
CA ASN A 228 -0.80 -1.81 6.53
C ASN A 228 -1.29 -2.41 7.85
N TRP A 229 -2.47 -3.03 7.85
CA TRP A 229 -3.02 -3.74 9.00
C TRP A 229 -2.58 -5.21 8.98
N VAL A 230 -2.23 -5.75 10.14
CA VAL A 230 -1.73 -7.12 10.29
C VAL A 230 -2.37 -7.79 11.49
N GLY A 231 -2.66 -9.10 11.35
CA GLY A 231 -3.09 -9.99 12.40
C GLY A 231 -4.56 -9.89 12.82
N ASP A 232 -5.02 -10.91 13.54
CA ASP A 232 -6.35 -10.98 14.15
C ASP A 232 -6.48 -9.94 15.27
N THR A 233 -5.42 -9.72 16.03
CA THR A 233 -5.25 -8.58 16.93
C THR A 233 -4.63 -7.46 16.11
N PRO A 234 -5.39 -6.43 15.70
CA PRO A 234 -4.94 -5.55 14.65
C PRO A 234 -3.75 -4.70 15.09
N TYR A 235 -2.62 -4.95 14.44
CA TYR A 235 -1.49 -4.03 14.43
C TYR A 235 -1.54 -3.14 13.20
N LEU A 236 -1.34 -1.84 13.38
CA LEU A 236 -1.01 -0.95 12.28
C LEU A 236 0.51 -0.93 12.12
N VAL A 237 1.01 -1.60 11.11
CA VAL A 237 2.44 -1.63 10.79
C VAL A 237 2.77 -0.49 9.85
N THR A 238 3.87 0.22 10.13
CA THR A 238 4.23 1.45 9.43
C THR A 238 5.72 1.50 9.09
N SER A 239 6.02 2.14 7.97
CA SER A 239 7.37 2.56 7.56
C SER A 239 7.78 3.88 8.23
N GLY A 240 8.95 4.43 7.87
CA GLY A 240 9.39 5.77 8.30
C GLY A 240 10.40 5.78 9.44
N ALA A 241 10.77 4.63 10.00
CA ALA A 241 11.84 4.46 10.98
C ALA A 241 12.88 3.43 10.49
N SER A 242 13.92 3.16 11.26
CA SER A 242 14.90 2.12 10.93
C SER A 242 14.39 0.68 11.14
N GLU A 243 13.20 0.55 11.71
CA GLU A 243 12.46 -0.68 11.92
C GLU A 243 11.02 -0.45 11.44
N ALA A 244 10.28 -1.52 11.16
CA ALA A 244 8.83 -1.41 11.04
C ALA A 244 8.23 -1.19 12.41
N VAL A 245 7.36 -0.20 12.55
CA VAL A 245 6.71 0.17 13.81
C VAL A 245 5.29 -0.34 13.82
N CYS A 246 4.98 -1.27 14.75
CA CYS A 246 3.69 -1.96 14.84
C CYS A 246 2.89 -1.42 16.02
N TRP A 247 1.89 -0.59 15.76
CA TRP A 247 1.02 0.00 16.78
C TRP A 247 -0.14 -0.94 17.11
N PRO A 248 -0.35 -1.32 18.39
CA PRO A 248 -1.44 -2.21 18.78
C PRO A 248 -2.77 -1.49 18.86
N PHE A 249 -3.81 -2.04 18.21
CA PHE A 249 -5.17 -1.49 18.18
C PHE A 249 -6.22 -2.42 18.80
N ASP A 250 -5.80 -3.44 19.53
CA ASP A 250 -6.66 -4.45 20.17
C ASP A 250 -7.34 -3.98 21.46
N GLY A 251 -7.05 -2.78 21.93
CA GLY A 251 -7.63 -2.24 23.18
C GLY A 251 -8.71 -1.18 22.92
N LYS A 252 -9.48 -0.83 23.96
CA LYS A 252 -10.50 0.22 23.91
C LYS A 252 -9.95 1.59 23.54
N GLU A 253 -8.71 1.88 23.98
CA GLU A 253 -8.00 3.14 23.72
C GLU A 253 -7.05 3.05 22.50
N GLY A 254 -7.10 1.95 21.75
CA GLY A 254 -6.17 1.70 20.65
C GLY A 254 -4.70 1.71 21.11
N PRO A 255 -3.81 2.42 20.40
CA PRO A 255 -2.39 2.48 20.73
C PRO A 255 -2.05 3.41 21.89
N MET A 256 -3.02 4.20 22.41
CA MET A 256 -2.73 5.23 23.43
C MET A 256 -2.28 4.61 24.75
N GLY A 257 -1.19 5.17 25.30
CA GLY A 257 -0.56 4.66 26.53
C GLY A 257 0.20 3.33 26.36
N ARG A 258 0.35 2.82 25.15
CA ARG A 258 1.02 1.56 24.82
C ARG A 258 2.27 1.83 24.00
N LYS A 259 3.29 0.99 24.19
CA LYS A 259 4.49 1.01 23.35
C LYS A 259 4.23 0.22 22.07
N PRO A 260 4.69 0.70 20.90
CA PRO A 260 4.67 -0.12 19.70
C PRO A 260 5.69 -1.26 19.78
N VAL A 261 5.44 -2.34 19.06
CA VAL A 261 6.43 -3.38 18.79
C VAL A 261 7.22 -2.94 17.56
N CYS A 262 8.55 -3.00 17.62
CA CYS A 262 9.42 -2.66 16.49
C CYS A 262 10.08 -3.94 15.99
N VAL A 263 9.97 -4.23 14.70
CA VAL A 263 10.48 -5.46 14.07
C VAL A 263 11.24 -5.15 12.78
N ALA A 264 12.01 -6.11 12.27
CA ALA A 264 12.75 -6.00 11.01
C ALA A 264 13.69 -4.78 10.98
N SER A 265 14.81 -4.84 11.70
CA SER A 265 15.76 -3.72 11.76
C SER A 265 16.63 -3.65 10.50
N GLY A 266 16.56 -2.52 9.81
CA GLY A 266 17.43 -2.18 8.67
C GLY A 266 18.74 -1.49 9.07
N GLY A 267 19.11 -1.50 10.37
CA GLY A 267 20.29 -0.82 10.88
C GLY A 267 20.15 0.70 10.78
N LYS A 268 20.91 1.34 9.89
CA LYS A 268 20.83 2.80 9.66
C LYS A 268 19.84 3.17 8.54
N GLN A 269 19.28 2.20 7.84
CA GLN A 269 18.37 2.43 6.71
C GLN A 269 16.94 2.67 7.20
N VAL A 270 16.21 3.50 6.48
CA VAL A 270 14.81 3.79 6.77
C VAL A 270 13.93 2.81 6.01
N ALA A 271 12.97 2.20 6.70
CA ALA A 271 11.90 1.43 6.10
C ALA A 271 11.02 2.35 5.23
N THR A 272 10.81 1.97 3.97
CA THR A 272 10.07 2.75 2.98
C THR A 272 8.74 2.10 2.60
N PHE A 273 8.67 0.77 2.68
CA PHE A 273 7.48 0.00 2.34
C PHE A 273 7.24 -1.12 3.37
N VAL A 274 5.97 -1.39 3.64
CA VAL A 274 5.54 -2.52 4.47
C VAL A 274 4.39 -3.26 3.78
N GLU A 275 4.47 -4.60 3.75
CA GLU A 275 3.42 -5.47 3.23
C GLU A 275 3.08 -6.55 4.24
N SER A 276 1.78 -6.74 4.50
CA SER A 276 1.31 -7.62 5.57
C SER A 276 1.10 -9.06 5.12
N LEU A 277 1.45 -9.99 6.01
CA LEU A 277 1.01 -11.38 5.98
C LEU A 277 0.11 -11.62 7.20
N SER A 278 -1.15 -11.21 7.09
CA SER A 278 -2.05 -11.12 8.25
C SER A 278 -2.30 -12.43 8.96
N GLU A 279 -2.43 -13.55 8.24
CA GLU A 279 -2.66 -14.86 8.86
C GLU A 279 -1.42 -15.39 9.60
N GLU A 280 -0.22 -15.03 9.14
CA GLU A 280 1.05 -15.38 9.78
C GLU A 280 1.48 -14.40 10.86
N ASN A 281 0.72 -13.33 11.10
CA ASN A 281 1.09 -12.23 11.98
C ASN A 281 2.52 -11.70 11.69
N ALA A 282 2.84 -11.57 10.39
CA ALA A 282 4.16 -11.22 9.89
C ALA A 282 4.09 -10.07 8.88
N VAL A 283 5.24 -9.45 8.62
CA VAL A 283 5.36 -8.31 7.71
C VAL A 283 6.63 -8.39 6.88
N PHE A 284 6.52 -8.13 5.58
CA PHE A 284 7.64 -7.76 4.74
C PHE A 284 7.95 -6.28 4.90
N VAL A 285 9.22 -5.96 5.05
CA VAL A 285 9.70 -4.58 5.24
C VAL A 285 10.78 -4.28 4.21
N GLY A 286 10.51 -3.32 3.33
CA GLY A 286 11.43 -2.82 2.33
C GLY A 286 12.11 -1.53 2.80
N PHE A 287 13.39 -1.39 2.50
CA PHE A 287 14.23 -0.28 2.96
C PHE A 287 14.73 0.59 1.82
N ARG A 288 15.27 1.77 2.19
CA ARG A 288 15.79 2.76 1.24
C ARG A 288 16.96 2.27 0.40
N ASP A 289 17.75 1.34 0.90
CA ASP A 289 18.89 0.76 0.16
C ASP A 289 18.51 -0.48 -0.66
N GLY A 290 17.25 -0.90 -0.63
CA GLY A 290 16.76 -2.07 -1.35
C GLY A 290 16.72 -3.36 -0.53
N LEU A 291 17.20 -3.37 0.71
CA LEU A 291 17.03 -4.50 1.62
C LEU A 291 15.55 -4.82 1.78
N VAL A 292 15.20 -6.10 1.81
CA VAL A 292 13.86 -6.57 2.21
C VAL A 292 14.00 -7.64 3.25
N LEU A 293 13.31 -7.45 4.38
CA LEU A 293 13.23 -8.38 5.49
C LEU A 293 11.79 -8.90 5.64
N LEU A 294 11.65 -10.13 6.10
CA LEU A 294 10.41 -10.71 6.63
C LEU A 294 10.56 -10.91 8.13
N SER A 295 9.59 -10.48 8.92
CA SER A 295 9.59 -10.62 10.37
C SER A 295 8.21 -10.93 10.90
N GLU A 296 8.12 -11.82 11.89
CA GLU A 296 6.93 -11.94 12.74
C GLU A 296 6.81 -10.72 13.64
N ILE A 297 5.56 -10.37 14.02
CA ILE A 297 5.29 -9.28 14.97
C ILE A 297 5.35 -9.87 16.38
N ASP A 298 6.56 -10.02 16.87
CA ASP A 298 6.83 -10.48 18.24
C ASP A 298 8.01 -9.71 18.86
N GLU A 299 8.22 -9.91 20.17
CA GLU A 299 9.33 -9.26 20.91
C GLU A 299 10.69 -9.91 20.61
N LYS A 300 10.75 -11.07 19.98
CA LYS A 300 12.00 -11.80 19.70
C LYS A 300 12.80 -11.19 18.56
N LYS A 301 12.16 -10.35 17.73
CA LYS A 301 12.78 -9.61 16.61
C LYS A 301 13.54 -10.48 15.61
N ASN A 302 13.11 -11.72 15.42
CA ASN A 302 13.69 -12.59 14.41
C ASN A 302 13.27 -12.11 13.01
N SER A 303 14.24 -11.86 12.14
CA SER A 303 13.99 -11.44 10.76
C SER A 303 14.75 -12.33 9.79
N ILE A 304 14.12 -12.62 8.67
CA ILE A 304 14.71 -13.36 7.55
C ILE A 304 15.02 -12.37 6.43
N THR A 305 16.23 -12.41 5.89
CA THR A 305 16.57 -11.62 4.70
C THR A 305 15.91 -12.26 3.48
N VAL A 306 15.03 -11.47 2.84
CA VAL A 306 14.29 -11.85 1.62
C VAL A 306 15.05 -11.40 0.37
N ARG A 307 15.58 -10.16 0.39
CA ARG A 307 16.43 -9.59 -0.67
C ARG A 307 17.54 -8.77 -0.03
N TYR A 308 18.77 -8.93 -0.51
CA TYR A 308 19.88 -8.10 -0.09
C TYR A 308 19.80 -6.67 -0.64
N PRO A 309 20.54 -5.70 -0.07
CA PRO A 309 20.55 -4.33 -0.56
C PRO A 309 20.95 -4.23 -2.05
N THR A 310 20.18 -3.47 -2.82
CA THR A 310 20.42 -3.25 -4.27
C THR A 310 20.92 -1.83 -4.57
N GLY A 311 20.94 -0.95 -3.56
CA GLY A 311 21.24 0.47 -3.73
C GLY A 311 20.09 1.28 -4.34
N SER A 312 18.84 0.75 -4.31
CA SER A 312 17.64 1.41 -4.79
C SER A 312 16.48 1.23 -3.83
N GLU A 313 15.76 2.31 -3.52
CA GLU A 313 14.66 2.34 -2.56
C GLU A 313 13.52 1.41 -2.99
N VAL A 314 13.07 0.54 -2.07
CA VAL A 314 11.87 -0.29 -2.27
C VAL A 314 10.64 0.60 -2.31
N SER A 315 9.87 0.52 -3.39
CA SER A 315 8.63 1.28 -3.58
C SER A 315 7.37 0.42 -3.59
N ALA A 316 7.51 -0.88 -3.80
CA ALA A 316 6.40 -1.83 -3.74
C ALA A 316 6.88 -3.21 -3.31
N ILE A 317 6.07 -3.87 -2.49
CA ILE A 317 6.12 -5.29 -2.19
C ILE A 317 4.68 -5.78 -2.28
N VAL A 318 4.44 -6.86 -3.00
CA VAL A 318 3.11 -7.46 -3.10
C VAL A 318 3.22 -8.98 -3.14
N VAL A 319 2.32 -9.63 -2.43
CA VAL A 319 2.19 -11.10 -2.39
C VAL A 319 0.90 -11.48 -3.08
N SER A 320 0.93 -12.55 -3.89
CA SER A 320 -0.29 -13.10 -4.51
C SER A 320 -1.30 -13.55 -3.46
N GLU A 321 -2.59 -13.63 -3.82
CA GLU A 321 -3.62 -14.07 -2.86
C GLU A 321 -3.42 -15.53 -2.43
N SER A 322 -2.88 -16.38 -3.30
CA SER A 322 -2.47 -17.75 -2.95
C SER A 322 -1.24 -17.81 -2.03
N ARG A 323 -0.51 -16.68 -1.88
CA ARG A 323 0.77 -16.59 -1.15
C ARG A 323 1.88 -17.48 -1.72
N GLU A 324 1.79 -17.75 -2.99
CA GLU A 324 2.79 -18.55 -3.69
C GLU A 324 3.87 -17.70 -4.33
N ASP A 325 3.54 -16.45 -4.68
CA ASP A 325 4.43 -15.54 -5.39
C ASP A 325 4.55 -14.20 -4.68
N ILE A 326 5.73 -13.61 -4.78
CA ILE A 326 6.05 -12.26 -4.30
C ILE A 326 6.67 -11.45 -5.43
N LEU A 327 6.32 -10.17 -5.47
CA LEU A 327 6.99 -9.19 -6.31
C LEU A 327 7.53 -8.05 -5.46
N ILE A 328 8.79 -7.68 -5.70
CA ILE A 328 9.48 -6.58 -5.05
C ILE A 328 9.94 -5.60 -6.13
N GLY A 329 9.42 -4.37 -6.09
CA GLY A 329 9.74 -3.30 -7.02
C GLY A 329 10.46 -2.13 -6.35
N ASP A 330 11.23 -1.38 -7.13
CA ASP A 330 11.97 -0.21 -6.64
C ASP A 330 11.75 1.06 -7.49
N ILE A 331 12.24 2.20 -6.97
CA ILE A 331 12.12 3.50 -7.64
C ILE A 331 12.93 3.65 -8.92
N LYS A 332 13.83 2.72 -9.25
CA LYS A 332 14.57 2.69 -10.52
C LYS A 332 13.92 1.80 -11.57
N GLY A 333 12.86 1.05 -11.19
CA GLY A 333 12.15 0.14 -12.06
C GLY A 333 12.73 -1.27 -12.12
N ASN A 334 13.59 -1.63 -11.16
CA ASN A 334 13.99 -3.01 -10.99
C ASN A 334 12.87 -3.76 -10.29
N VAL A 335 12.56 -4.94 -10.80
CA VAL A 335 11.54 -5.85 -10.26
C VAL A 335 12.15 -7.21 -10.07
N LEU A 336 11.99 -7.77 -8.87
CA LEU A 336 12.20 -9.18 -8.57
C LEU A 336 10.82 -9.83 -8.41
N TRP A 337 10.55 -10.84 -9.24
CA TRP A 337 9.35 -11.69 -9.14
C TRP A 337 9.77 -13.12 -8.88
N SER A 338 9.27 -13.72 -7.80
CA SER A 338 9.72 -15.05 -7.38
C SER A 338 8.63 -15.82 -6.65
N SER A 339 8.68 -17.14 -6.74
CA SER A 339 7.86 -18.01 -5.90
C SER A 339 8.42 -18.07 -4.47
N ILE A 340 7.55 -17.97 -3.48
CA ILE A 340 7.87 -18.10 -2.05
C ILE A 340 7.94 -19.58 -1.66
N LYS A 341 7.23 -20.46 -2.38
CA LYS A 341 7.27 -21.91 -2.14
C LYS A 341 8.59 -22.51 -2.58
N PRO A 342 9.22 -23.40 -1.77
CA PRO A 342 10.36 -24.16 -2.25
C PRO A 342 9.93 -24.99 -3.46
N LYS A 343 10.65 -24.88 -4.58
CA LYS A 343 10.42 -25.75 -5.75
C LYS A 343 10.47 -27.20 -5.26
N LYS A 344 9.38 -27.94 -5.39
CA LYS A 344 9.40 -29.41 -5.20
C LYS A 344 10.45 -29.94 -6.17
N ASN A 345 11.54 -30.49 -5.64
CA ASN A 345 12.48 -31.24 -6.47
C ASN A 345 11.67 -32.34 -7.16
N VAL A 346 11.38 -32.16 -8.44
CA VAL A 346 10.93 -33.24 -9.30
C VAL A 346 12.12 -34.16 -9.36
N GLY A 347 12.10 -35.20 -8.51
CA GLY A 347 13.11 -36.22 -8.49
C GLY A 347 13.26 -36.76 -9.92
N LYS A 348 14.45 -36.59 -10.50
CA LYS A 348 14.86 -37.36 -11.65
C LYS A 348 14.85 -38.81 -11.18
N ASN A 349 13.77 -39.56 -11.47
CA ASN A 349 13.83 -41.00 -11.47
C ASN A 349 14.80 -41.39 -12.57
N VAL A 350 15.95 -41.88 -12.15
CA VAL A 350 16.93 -42.66 -12.98
C VAL A 350 16.45 -44.07 -13.08
#